data_e8398d1747ccc51a6743645ca4840a7f
#
_entry.id   e8398d1747ccc51a6743645ca4840a7f
#
_cell.length_a   1.000
_cell.length_b   1.000
_cell.length_c   1.000
_cell.angle_alpha   90.00
_cell.angle_beta   90.00
_cell.angle_gamma   90.00
#
_symmetry.space_group_name_H-M   'P 1'
#
loop_
_entity.id
_entity.type
_entity.pdbx_description
1 polymer ?
#
loop_
_entity_poly.entity_id
_entity_poly.type
_entity_poly.pdbx_seq_one_letter_code
_entity_poly.pdbx_strand_id
1 'polypeptide(L)'
;KLNGIIVKSLKDSVVKSDLIIFCTPMSEYKELILEINNFISPKTLVTDIGSSKIESSKIIKKFLKKGIHWIRSHPIAGSEVSGPEHGKDSMFEGKWCVLIKDKKTNTRHLKFLSSFWKKVGSKTVIMNSKKHDKIFSITSHLPHLIAYNLVKSAQDFEKILKFNLIKYSAGGLRDFSRIAASNEIMWRDIFFDNKIHISKAIDLFIKNLKSFKKDINKKNNKSILKKLIQ
;
A
#
# COMPACT_ATOMS: atom_id res chain seq x y z
N LYS A 1 21.24 -13.29 4.99
CA LYS A 1 21.86 -13.13 3.64
C LYS A 1 20.79 -13.51 2.61
N LEU A 2 20.55 -12.65 1.61
CA LEU A 2 19.69 -12.97 0.49
C LEU A 2 20.37 -14.03 -0.37
N ASN A 3 19.81 -15.23 -0.46
CA ASN A 3 20.31 -16.32 -1.32
C ASN A 3 19.78 -16.15 -2.75
N GLY A 4 19.78 -14.94 -3.28
CA GLY A 4 19.28 -14.62 -4.61
C GLY A 4 20.40 -14.40 -5.61
N ILE A 5 20.10 -14.61 -6.88
CA ILE A 5 20.99 -14.28 -8.00
C ILE A 5 20.60 -12.88 -8.49
N ILE A 6 21.57 -11.96 -8.50
CA ILE A 6 21.38 -10.65 -9.12
C ILE A 6 21.60 -10.80 -10.63
N VAL A 7 20.59 -10.51 -11.42
CA VAL A 7 20.65 -10.57 -12.88
C VAL A 7 20.80 -9.16 -13.42
N LYS A 8 21.75 -8.95 -14.35
CA LYS A 8 22.06 -7.63 -14.92
C LYS A 8 21.03 -7.14 -15.95
N SER A 9 20.22 -8.03 -16.51
CA SER A 9 19.26 -7.75 -17.57
C SER A 9 17.87 -8.21 -17.18
N LEU A 10 16.86 -7.34 -17.35
CA LEU A 10 15.46 -7.70 -17.16
C LEU A 10 15.02 -8.83 -18.13
N LYS A 11 15.50 -8.80 -19.37
CA LYS A 11 15.25 -9.87 -20.35
C LYS A 11 15.66 -11.24 -19.80
N ASP A 12 16.88 -11.36 -19.31
CA ASP A 12 17.42 -12.63 -18.80
C ASP A 12 16.67 -13.09 -17.54
N SER A 13 16.19 -12.14 -16.75
CA SER A 13 15.37 -12.41 -15.55
C SER A 13 14.02 -13.04 -15.89
N VAL A 14 13.37 -12.63 -16.97
CA VAL A 14 11.98 -13.02 -17.25
C VAL A 14 11.83 -14.23 -18.14
N VAL A 15 12.80 -14.51 -19.04
CA VAL A 15 12.72 -15.57 -20.06
C VAL A 15 12.49 -16.96 -19.45
N LYS A 16 13.12 -17.26 -18.32
CA LYS A 16 13.07 -18.57 -17.63
C LYS A 16 12.21 -18.56 -16.37
N SER A 17 11.48 -17.49 -16.11
CA SER A 17 10.71 -17.36 -14.88
C SER A 17 9.33 -18.01 -14.99
N ASP A 18 8.95 -18.81 -14.00
CA ASP A 18 7.58 -19.30 -13.82
C ASP A 18 6.69 -18.29 -13.12
N LEU A 19 7.28 -17.45 -12.26
CA LEU A 19 6.61 -16.38 -11.53
C LEU A 19 7.45 -15.10 -11.57
N ILE A 20 6.83 -13.99 -11.98
CA ILE A 20 7.41 -12.64 -11.96
C ILE A 20 6.64 -11.83 -10.91
N ILE A 21 7.35 -11.21 -9.98
CA ILE A 21 6.75 -10.37 -8.93
C ILE A 21 7.27 -8.93 -9.10
N PHE A 22 6.37 -7.99 -9.38
CA PHE A 22 6.71 -6.57 -9.43
C PHE A 22 6.76 -6.00 -8.02
N CYS A 23 7.97 -5.63 -7.60
CA CYS A 23 8.25 -5.04 -6.28
C CYS A 23 8.70 -3.58 -6.37
N THR A 24 8.54 -2.95 -7.54
CA THR A 24 8.85 -1.54 -7.80
C THR A 24 7.67 -0.62 -7.43
N PRO A 25 7.87 0.70 -7.36
CA PRO A 25 6.77 1.66 -7.31
C PRO A 25 5.77 1.44 -8.47
N MET A 26 4.49 1.71 -8.23
CA MET A 26 3.43 1.47 -9.24
C MET A 26 3.55 2.39 -10.44
N SER A 27 4.16 3.55 -10.30
CA SER A 27 4.51 4.47 -11.39
C SER A 27 5.40 3.82 -12.45
N GLU A 28 6.22 2.82 -12.08
CA GLU A 28 7.15 2.13 -12.97
C GLU A 28 6.52 0.97 -13.76
N TYR A 29 5.29 0.58 -13.43
CA TYR A 29 4.67 -0.64 -14.02
C TYR A 29 4.52 -0.57 -15.53
N LYS A 30 4.20 0.59 -16.09
CA LYS A 30 4.01 0.76 -17.54
C LYS A 30 5.32 0.51 -18.27
N GLU A 31 6.38 1.16 -17.87
CA GLU A 31 7.71 1.06 -18.48
C GLU A 31 8.25 -0.36 -18.37
N LEU A 32 8.18 -0.96 -17.19
CA LEU A 32 8.60 -2.35 -16.96
C LEU A 32 7.80 -3.35 -17.82
N ILE A 33 6.47 -3.19 -17.92
CA ILE A 33 5.65 -4.05 -18.76
C ILE A 33 6.08 -3.92 -20.23
N LEU A 34 6.29 -2.70 -20.73
CA LEU A 34 6.71 -2.48 -22.12
C LEU A 34 8.07 -3.11 -22.42
N GLU A 35 9.00 -3.04 -21.47
CA GLU A 35 10.33 -3.62 -21.63
C GLU A 35 10.32 -5.15 -21.66
N ILE A 36 9.53 -5.79 -20.78
CA ILE A 36 9.57 -7.26 -20.64
C ILE A 36 8.53 -8.02 -21.47
N ASN A 37 7.52 -7.34 -22.00
CA ASN A 37 6.35 -7.97 -22.66
C ASN A 37 6.70 -9.03 -23.69
N ASN A 38 7.74 -8.79 -24.51
CA ASN A 38 8.13 -9.68 -25.58
C ASN A 38 8.92 -10.90 -25.10
N PHE A 39 9.38 -10.89 -23.87
CA PHE A 39 10.21 -11.93 -23.29
C PHE A 39 9.47 -12.82 -22.28
N ILE A 40 8.27 -12.41 -21.83
CA ILE A 40 7.46 -13.20 -20.91
C ILE A 40 6.86 -14.40 -21.64
N SER A 41 7.08 -15.59 -21.10
CA SER A 41 6.43 -16.81 -21.59
C SER A 41 4.91 -16.78 -21.28
N PRO A 42 4.04 -17.28 -22.20
CA PRO A 42 2.62 -17.45 -21.88
C PRO A 42 2.31 -18.34 -20.68
N LYS A 43 3.28 -19.16 -20.27
CA LYS A 43 3.17 -20.02 -19.07
C LYS A 43 3.49 -19.27 -17.77
N THR A 44 4.18 -18.13 -17.86
CA THR A 44 4.61 -17.35 -16.69
C THR A 44 3.41 -16.66 -16.04
N LEU A 45 3.32 -16.78 -14.71
CA LEU A 45 2.40 -15.98 -13.92
C LEU A 45 3.09 -14.66 -13.53
N VAL A 46 2.44 -13.55 -13.77
CA VAL A 46 2.89 -12.23 -13.30
C VAL A 46 2.04 -11.80 -12.13
N THR A 47 2.65 -11.23 -11.10
CA THR A 47 1.97 -10.62 -9.96
C THR A 47 2.68 -9.32 -9.55
N ASP A 48 2.03 -8.53 -8.73
CA ASP A 48 2.57 -7.30 -8.13
C ASP A 48 2.26 -7.24 -6.64
N ILE A 49 2.99 -6.42 -5.92
CA ILE A 49 2.78 -6.18 -4.48
C ILE A 49 2.26 -4.78 -4.18
N GLY A 50 1.86 -4.02 -5.18
CA GLY A 50 1.42 -2.63 -5.06
C GLY A 50 0.25 -2.43 -4.08
N SER A 51 0.19 -1.26 -3.47
CA SER A 51 -0.78 -0.93 -2.42
C SER A 51 -2.13 -0.43 -2.94
N SER A 52 -2.29 -0.14 -4.25
CA SER A 52 -3.57 0.12 -4.91
C SER A 52 -3.81 -0.87 -6.04
N LYS A 53 -5.09 -1.17 -6.37
CA LYS A 53 -5.43 -2.26 -7.29
C LYS A 53 -6.29 -1.86 -8.49
N ILE A 54 -7.01 -0.75 -8.42
CA ILE A 54 -7.85 -0.29 -9.54
C ILE A 54 -6.98 0.27 -10.66
N GLU A 55 -6.06 1.19 -10.37
CA GLU A 55 -5.22 1.82 -11.38
C GLU A 55 -4.18 0.84 -11.96
N SER A 56 -3.52 0.03 -11.13
CA SER A 56 -2.63 -1.04 -11.61
C SER A 56 -3.36 -1.97 -12.58
N SER A 57 -4.66 -2.26 -12.34
CA SER A 57 -5.49 -3.03 -13.27
C SER A 57 -5.67 -2.37 -14.64
N LYS A 58 -5.79 -1.05 -14.69
CA LYS A 58 -5.93 -0.31 -15.96
C LYS A 58 -4.63 -0.35 -16.76
N ILE A 59 -3.49 -0.11 -16.09
CA ILE A 59 -2.15 -0.18 -16.70
C ILE A 59 -1.92 -1.58 -17.27
N ILE A 60 -2.13 -2.62 -16.47
CA ILE A 60 -1.96 -4.00 -16.89
C ILE A 60 -2.82 -4.34 -18.12
N LYS A 61 -4.12 -3.99 -18.08
CA LYS A 61 -5.03 -4.25 -19.21
C LYS A 61 -4.63 -3.52 -20.49
N LYS A 62 -4.02 -2.35 -20.37
CA LYS A 62 -3.65 -1.52 -21.51
C LYS A 62 -2.34 -1.97 -22.15
N PHE A 63 -1.36 -2.36 -21.36
CA PHE A 63 0.01 -2.55 -21.81
C PHE A 63 0.49 -3.99 -21.81
N LEU A 64 -0.07 -4.88 -20.98
CA LEU A 64 0.35 -6.27 -20.93
C LEU A 64 -0.13 -7.02 -22.19
N LYS A 65 0.78 -7.78 -22.80
CA LYS A 65 0.50 -8.62 -23.97
C LYS A 65 -0.64 -9.61 -23.68
N LYS A 66 -1.51 -9.79 -24.68
CA LYS A 66 -2.62 -10.77 -24.58
C LYS A 66 -2.06 -12.18 -24.35
N GLY A 67 -2.73 -12.98 -23.52
CA GLY A 67 -2.33 -14.34 -23.20
C GLY A 67 -1.45 -14.47 -21.94
N ILE A 68 -0.86 -13.39 -21.45
CA ILE A 68 -0.11 -13.40 -20.19
C ILE A 68 -1.08 -13.25 -19.02
N HIS A 69 -0.91 -14.11 -18.00
CA HIS A 69 -1.72 -14.06 -16.79
C HIS A 69 -1.10 -13.14 -15.75
N TRP A 70 -1.88 -12.16 -15.29
CA TRP A 70 -1.50 -11.31 -14.18
C TRP A 70 -2.54 -11.40 -13.06
N ILE A 71 -2.10 -11.77 -11.87
CA ILE A 71 -2.94 -11.78 -10.67
C ILE A 71 -2.29 -10.84 -9.65
N ARG A 72 -2.98 -9.77 -9.31
CA ARG A 72 -2.49 -8.77 -8.36
C ARG A 72 -2.52 -9.29 -6.94
N SER A 73 -1.46 -9.05 -6.20
CA SER A 73 -1.40 -9.33 -4.76
C SER A 73 -1.02 -8.06 -3.98
N HIS A 74 -1.31 -8.06 -2.70
CA HIS A 74 -0.91 -7.03 -1.77
C HIS A 74 -0.59 -7.67 -0.42
N PRO A 75 0.66 -7.99 -0.15
CA PRO A 75 1.08 -8.41 1.17
C PRO A 75 1.01 -7.22 2.13
N ILE A 76 0.28 -7.39 3.23
CA ILE A 76 0.15 -6.37 4.29
C ILE A 76 1.30 -6.56 5.26
N ALA A 77 2.48 -6.33 4.75
CA ALA A 77 3.76 -6.49 5.41
C ALA A 77 4.71 -5.42 4.88
N GLY A 78 5.66 -5.03 5.69
CA GLY A 78 6.64 -4.00 5.34
C GLY A 78 7.07 -3.21 6.57
N SER A 79 8.02 -2.33 6.33
CA SER A 79 8.53 -1.36 7.28
C SER A 79 8.57 0.03 6.62
N GLU A 80 8.89 1.05 7.38
CA GLU A 80 9.03 2.43 6.88
C GLU A 80 10.29 2.62 6.03
N VAL A 81 11.20 1.65 6.04
CA VAL A 81 12.44 1.66 5.26
C VAL A 81 12.29 0.88 3.97
N SER A 82 12.92 1.36 2.91
CA SER A 82 12.92 0.74 1.58
C SER A 82 14.27 0.10 1.27
N GLY A 83 14.25 -0.90 0.39
CA GLY A 83 15.46 -1.56 -0.10
C GLY A 83 15.56 -3.03 0.32
N PRO A 84 16.22 -3.85 -0.50
CA PRO A 84 16.33 -5.29 -0.25
C PRO A 84 17.17 -5.62 0.99
N GLU A 85 18.07 -4.72 1.41
CA GLU A 85 18.91 -4.84 2.60
C GLU A 85 18.10 -4.85 3.91
N HIS A 86 16.89 -4.31 3.89
CA HIS A 86 15.96 -4.28 5.02
C HIS A 86 15.01 -5.49 5.05
N GLY A 87 15.14 -6.41 4.08
CA GLY A 87 14.37 -7.65 4.03
C GLY A 87 14.68 -8.57 5.20
N LYS A 88 13.65 -9.21 5.74
CA LYS A 88 13.75 -10.22 6.81
C LYS A 88 13.03 -11.49 6.41
N ASP A 89 13.58 -12.64 6.75
CA ASP A 89 12.99 -13.96 6.42
C ASP A 89 11.56 -14.09 6.97
N SER A 90 11.30 -13.55 8.15
CA SER A 90 9.99 -13.58 8.81
C SER A 90 9.04 -12.45 8.39
N MET A 91 9.40 -11.62 7.39
CA MET A 91 8.63 -10.42 7.01
C MET A 91 7.14 -10.71 6.72
N PHE A 92 6.86 -11.85 6.11
CA PHE A 92 5.50 -12.25 5.72
C PHE A 92 4.82 -13.19 6.71
N GLU A 93 5.53 -13.65 7.73
CA GLU A 93 5.03 -14.65 8.67
C GLU A 93 3.82 -14.13 9.46
N GLY A 94 2.71 -14.88 9.39
CA GLY A 94 1.44 -14.50 10.01
C GLY A 94 0.73 -13.29 9.42
N LYS A 95 1.33 -12.58 8.44
CA LYS A 95 0.75 -11.37 7.81
C LYS A 95 -0.28 -11.75 6.75
N TRP A 96 -1.22 -10.84 6.50
CA TRP A 96 -2.19 -11.03 5.43
C TRP A 96 -1.58 -10.67 4.07
N CYS A 97 -1.89 -11.48 3.05
CA CYS A 97 -1.70 -11.14 1.65
C CYS A 97 -3.05 -11.16 0.94
N VAL A 98 -3.44 -10.01 0.39
CA VAL A 98 -4.68 -9.89 -0.38
C VAL A 98 -4.42 -10.29 -1.82
N LEU A 99 -5.22 -11.23 -2.33
CA LEU A 99 -5.21 -11.64 -3.74
C LEU A 99 -6.44 -11.11 -4.44
N ILE A 100 -6.23 -10.51 -5.61
CA ILE A 100 -7.31 -9.88 -6.35
C ILE A 100 -7.94 -10.87 -7.33
N LYS A 101 -9.23 -11.11 -7.17
CA LYS A 101 -10.06 -11.90 -8.09
C LYS A 101 -11.08 -10.99 -8.76
N ASP A 102 -10.88 -10.76 -10.05
CA ASP A 102 -11.84 -10.10 -10.93
C ASP A 102 -12.52 -11.14 -11.85
N LYS A 103 -13.52 -10.71 -12.65
CA LYS A 103 -14.33 -11.62 -13.49
C LYS A 103 -13.52 -12.54 -14.42
N LYS A 104 -12.36 -12.07 -14.91
CA LYS A 104 -11.49 -12.82 -15.86
C LYS A 104 -10.27 -13.48 -15.19
N THR A 105 -10.21 -13.52 -13.86
CA THR A 105 -9.05 -14.10 -13.15
C THR A 105 -9.03 -15.62 -13.32
N ASN A 106 -7.91 -16.15 -13.79
CA ASN A 106 -7.71 -17.60 -13.90
C ASN A 106 -7.61 -18.24 -12.52
N THR A 107 -8.52 -19.16 -12.23
CA THR A 107 -8.63 -19.78 -10.89
C THR A 107 -7.44 -20.68 -10.56
N ARG A 108 -6.84 -21.36 -11.56
CA ARG A 108 -5.65 -22.20 -11.34
C ARG A 108 -4.45 -21.36 -10.91
N HIS A 109 -4.20 -20.26 -11.60
CA HIS A 109 -3.13 -19.34 -11.24
C HIS A 109 -3.38 -18.63 -9.90
N LEU A 110 -4.64 -18.31 -9.57
CA LEU A 110 -5.00 -17.76 -8.27
C LEU A 110 -4.70 -18.74 -7.13
N LYS A 111 -5.02 -20.03 -7.31
CA LYS A 111 -4.69 -21.09 -6.35
C LYS A 111 -3.17 -21.24 -6.20
N PHE A 112 -2.44 -21.24 -7.30
CA PHE A 112 -0.97 -21.28 -7.28
C PHE A 112 -0.37 -20.11 -6.49
N LEU A 113 -0.80 -18.88 -6.79
CA LEU A 113 -0.31 -17.68 -6.10
C LEU A 113 -0.68 -17.69 -4.60
N SER A 114 -1.88 -18.17 -4.26
CA SER A 114 -2.28 -18.37 -2.87
C SER A 114 -1.36 -19.37 -2.14
N SER A 115 -1.04 -20.48 -2.79
CA SER A 115 -0.11 -21.47 -2.25
C SER A 115 1.30 -20.90 -2.07
N PHE A 116 1.78 -20.10 -3.03
CA PHE A 116 3.06 -19.42 -2.93
C PHE A 116 3.12 -18.50 -1.69
N TRP A 117 2.14 -17.60 -1.52
CA TRP A 117 2.12 -16.69 -0.36
C TRP A 117 1.98 -17.44 0.98
N LYS A 118 1.24 -18.55 1.01
CA LYS A 118 1.15 -19.38 2.20
C LYS A 118 2.49 -20.05 2.54
N LYS A 119 3.24 -20.50 1.53
CA LYS A 119 4.59 -21.10 1.74
C LYS A 119 5.60 -20.09 2.30
N VAL A 120 5.47 -18.82 1.98
CA VAL A 120 6.30 -17.75 2.59
C VAL A 120 5.73 -17.23 3.91
N GLY A 121 4.77 -17.91 4.51
CA GLY A 121 4.23 -17.64 5.84
C GLY A 121 3.00 -16.74 5.90
N SER A 122 2.50 -16.22 4.77
CA SER A 122 1.34 -15.32 4.77
C SER A 122 0.01 -16.06 4.91
N LYS A 123 -0.96 -15.39 5.54
CA LYS A 123 -2.39 -15.71 5.44
C LYS A 123 -2.96 -15.07 4.17
N THR A 124 -3.74 -15.81 3.37
CA THR A 124 -4.29 -15.24 2.14
C THR A 124 -5.78 -14.96 2.26
N VAL A 125 -6.22 -13.83 1.68
CA VAL A 125 -7.63 -13.45 1.54
C VAL A 125 -7.90 -13.00 0.12
N ILE A 126 -9.08 -13.32 -0.41
CA ILE A 126 -9.45 -13.01 -1.80
C ILE A 126 -10.53 -11.93 -1.78
N MET A 127 -10.35 -10.88 -2.59
CA MET A 127 -11.36 -9.85 -2.83
C MET A 127 -11.18 -9.22 -4.23
N ASN A 128 -12.14 -8.41 -4.66
CA ASN A 128 -11.98 -7.63 -5.90
C ASN A 128 -11.25 -6.31 -5.65
N SER A 129 -10.73 -5.70 -6.73
CA SER A 129 -9.96 -4.44 -6.67
C SER A 129 -10.72 -3.30 -5.98
N LYS A 130 -12.02 -3.14 -6.26
CA LYS A 130 -12.83 -2.05 -5.68
C LYS A 130 -12.99 -2.19 -4.16
N LYS A 131 -13.24 -3.42 -3.69
CA LYS A 131 -13.33 -3.71 -2.25
C LYS A 131 -11.99 -3.47 -1.57
N HIS A 132 -10.90 -3.92 -2.20
CA HIS A 132 -9.54 -3.70 -1.73
C HIS A 132 -9.27 -2.20 -1.51
N ASP A 133 -9.38 -1.40 -2.56
CA ASP A 133 -9.01 0.01 -2.51
C ASP A 133 -9.89 0.82 -1.54
N LYS A 134 -11.18 0.42 -1.41
CA LYS A 134 -12.08 1.00 -0.41
C LYS A 134 -11.66 0.68 1.03
N ILE A 135 -11.28 -0.56 1.32
CA ILE A 135 -10.82 -0.97 2.67
C ILE A 135 -9.53 -0.23 3.00
N PHE A 136 -8.53 -0.32 2.11
CA PHE A 136 -7.22 0.24 2.38
C PHE A 136 -7.20 1.78 2.39
N SER A 137 -8.17 2.46 1.78
CA SER A 137 -8.32 3.90 1.93
C SER A 137 -8.53 4.34 3.38
N ILE A 138 -9.21 3.51 4.20
CA ILE A 138 -9.47 3.78 5.62
C ILE A 138 -8.43 3.15 6.53
N THR A 139 -8.03 1.90 6.26
CA THR A 139 -7.21 1.14 7.21
C THR A 139 -5.71 1.40 7.06
N SER A 140 -5.27 2.00 5.95
CA SER A 140 -3.87 2.27 5.65
C SER A 140 -3.63 3.68 5.12
N HIS A 141 -4.28 4.06 4.00
CA HIS A 141 -3.93 5.28 3.30
C HIS A 141 -4.30 6.54 4.10
N LEU A 142 -5.50 6.60 4.69
CA LEU A 142 -5.90 7.73 5.53
C LEU A 142 -5.00 7.87 6.78
N PRO A 143 -4.66 6.82 7.55
CA PRO A 143 -3.72 6.91 8.66
C PRO A 143 -2.37 7.54 8.28
N HIS A 144 -1.78 7.17 7.15
CA HIS A 144 -0.53 7.76 6.70
C HIS A 144 -0.69 9.22 6.30
N LEU A 145 -1.78 9.56 5.59
CA LEU A 145 -2.08 10.95 5.25
C LEU A 145 -2.26 11.81 6.52
N ILE A 146 -2.93 11.28 7.54
CA ILE A 146 -3.07 11.94 8.85
C ILE A 146 -1.70 12.14 9.50
N ALA A 147 -0.83 11.13 9.46
CA ALA A 147 0.51 11.21 10.02
C ALA A 147 1.32 12.33 9.36
N TYR A 148 1.35 12.40 8.02
CA TYR A 148 1.99 13.49 7.29
C TYR A 148 1.42 14.86 7.67
N ASN A 149 0.08 14.98 7.74
CA ASN A 149 -0.56 16.24 8.10
C ASN A 149 -0.31 16.66 9.55
N LEU A 150 -0.29 15.70 10.49
CA LEU A 150 -0.02 15.99 11.90
C LEU A 150 1.40 16.51 12.09
N VAL A 151 2.39 15.86 11.48
CA VAL A 151 3.79 16.31 11.51
C VAL A 151 3.93 17.70 10.87
N LYS A 152 3.31 17.90 9.70
CA LYS A 152 3.29 19.21 9.03
C LYS A 152 2.66 20.29 9.90
N SER A 153 1.54 19.99 10.55
CA SER A 153 0.87 20.94 11.47
C SER A 153 1.76 21.29 12.65
N ALA A 154 2.47 20.32 13.23
CA ALA A 154 3.41 20.57 14.33
C ALA A 154 4.55 21.51 13.86
N GLN A 155 5.13 21.28 12.69
CA GLN A 155 6.16 22.14 12.10
C GLN A 155 5.65 23.58 11.83
N ASP A 156 4.41 23.72 11.36
CA ASP A 156 3.81 25.03 11.11
C ASP A 156 3.57 25.78 12.42
N PHE A 157 3.15 25.08 13.49
CA PHE A 157 3.03 25.66 14.83
C PHE A 157 4.38 26.11 15.39
N GLU A 158 5.45 25.34 15.19
CA GLU A 158 6.81 25.76 15.60
C GLU A 158 7.21 27.09 14.98
N LYS A 159 6.91 27.27 13.68
CA LYS A 159 7.17 28.54 12.96
C LYS A 159 6.37 29.71 13.55
N ILE A 160 5.09 29.48 13.87
CA ILE A 160 4.20 30.51 14.43
C ILE A 160 4.68 30.90 15.84
N LEU A 161 4.99 29.93 16.67
CA LEU A 161 5.39 30.15 18.06
C LEU A 161 6.86 30.56 18.21
N LYS A 162 7.68 30.44 17.16
CA LYS A 162 9.14 30.60 17.20
C LYS A 162 9.78 29.78 18.32
N PHE A 163 9.28 28.56 18.52
CA PHE A 163 9.64 27.69 19.62
C PHE A 163 9.69 26.23 19.17
N ASN A 164 10.73 25.51 19.56
CA ASN A 164 10.91 24.11 19.20
C ASN A 164 9.97 23.22 20.05
N LEU A 165 8.72 23.06 19.60
CA LEU A 165 7.70 22.28 20.32
C LEU A 165 7.86 20.76 20.13
N ILE A 166 8.44 20.31 19.02
CA ILE A 166 8.62 18.87 18.72
C ILE A 166 9.55 18.23 19.77
N LYS A 167 10.50 18.98 20.31
CA LYS A 167 11.37 18.54 21.42
C LYS A 167 10.59 18.04 22.64
N TYR A 168 9.40 18.58 22.86
CA TYR A 168 8.54 18.22 24.02
C TYR A 168 7.51 17.15 23.66
N SER A 169 7.63 16.53 22.47
CA SER A 169 6.69 15.51 22.04
C SER A 169 6.83 14.21 22.86
N ALA A 170 5.71 13.69 23.32
CA ALA A 170 5.60 12.35 23.91
C ALA A 170 5.34 11.28 22.83
N GLY A 171 5.08 10.04 23.26
CA GLY A 171 4.93 8.88 22.39
C GLY A 171 3.95 9.09 21.21
N GLY A 172 2.84 9.81 21.44
CA GLY A 172 1.83 10.01 20.40
C GLY A 172 2.37 10.66 19.11
N LEU A 173 3.00 11.85 19.21
CA LEU A 173 3.57 12.50 18.03
C LEU A 173 4.75 11.71 17.45
N ARG A 174 5.51 11.01 18.29
CA ARG A 174 6.64 10.17 17.87
C ARG A 174 6.19 9.01 17.01
N ASP A 175 5.08 8.33 17.33
CA ASP A 175 4.53 7.27 16.52
C ASP A 175 4.05 7.78 15.15
N PHE A 176 3.37 8.92 15.12
CA PHE A 176 2.97 9.55 13.86
C PHE A 176 4.17 10.02 13.02
N SER A 177 5.24 10.54 13.65
CA SER A 177 6.45 10.95 12.92
C SER A 177 7.17 9.75 12.30
N ARG A 178 7.18 8.58 12.94
CA ARG A 178 7.71 7.34 12.40
C ARG A 178 6.94 6.93 11.13
N ILE A 179 5.60 6.97 11.17
CA ILE A 179 4.76 6.68 10.01
C ILE A 179 5.00 7.70 8.89
N ALA A 180 5.13 8.98 9.22
CA ALA A 180 5.38 10.06 8.27
C ALA A 180 6.80 10.05 7.66
N ALA A 181 7.71 9.24 8.17
CA ALA A 181 9.04 9.03 7.60
C ALA A 181 9.07 7.99 6.47
N SER A 182 7.92 7.45 6.06
CA SER A 182 7.80 6.52 4.94
C SER A 182 8.13 7.18 3.61
N ASN A 183 8.53 6.36 2.61
CA ASN A 183 8.93 6.83 1.28
C ASN A 183 7.85 7.69 0.59
N GLU A 184 8.18 8.94 0.31
CA GLU A 184 7.25 9.96 -0.22
C GLU A 184 6.78 9.66 -1.64
N ILE A 185 7.63 9.08 -2.49
CA ILE A 185 7.27 8.72 -3.87
C ILE A 185 6.23 7.60 -3.87
N MET A 186 6.47 6.57 -3.08
CA MET A 186 5.52 5.46 -2.92
C MET A 186 4.15 5.97 -2.41
N TRP A 187 4.13 6.84 -1.40
CA TRP A 187 2.89 7.36 -0.84
C TRP A 187 2.17 8.34 -1.78
N ARG A 188 2.91 9.17 -2.53
CA ARG A 188 2.35 9.99 -3.61
C ARG A 188 1.59 9.10 -4.61
N ASP A 189 2.20 8.03 -5.08
CA ASP A 189 1.61 7.11 -6.04
C ASP A 189 0.34 6.45 -5.47
N ILE A 190 0.39 5.98 -4.22
CA ILE A 190 -0.76 5.40 -3.51
C ILE A 190 -1.91 6.41 -3.41
N PHE A 191 -1.63 7.66 -3.05
CA PHE A 191 -2.66 8.69 -2.92
C PHE A 191 -3.30 9.02 -4.27
N PHE A 192 -2.52 9.13 -5.33
CA PHE A 192 -3.04 9.42 -6.67
C PHE A 192 -3.82 8.25 -7.24
N ASP A 193 -3.33 7.04 -7.10
CA ASP A 193 -3.96 5.84 -7.64
C ASP A 193 -5.30 5.52 -6.95
N ASN A 194 -5.39 5.75 -5.64
CA ASN A 194 -6.63 5.53 -4.88
C ASN A 194 -7.40 6.81 -4.56
N LYS A 195 -7.19 7.90 -5.33
CA LYS A 195 -7.74 9.23 -5.06
C LYS A 195 -9.23 9.26 -4.75
N ILE A 196 -10.04 8.48 -5.47
CA ILE A 196 -11.51 8.49 -5.31
C ILE A 196 -11.92 8.00 -3.91
N HIS A 197 -11.30 6.92 -3.42
CA HIS A 197 -11.66 6.37 -2.10
C HIS A 197 -11.00 7.16 -0.97
N ILE A 198 -9.78 7.64 -1.19
CA ILE A 198 -9.07 8.48 -0.21
C ILE A 198 -9.80 9.82 -0.01
N SER A 199 -10.24 10.49 -1.08
CA SER A 199 -11.03 11.73 -0.95
C SER A 199 -12.28 11.53 -0.09
N LYS A 200 -13.02 10.44 -0.32
CA LYS A 200 -14.20 10.11 0.51
C LYS A 200 -13.83 9.80 1.97
N ALA A 201 -12.69 9.16 2.19
CA ALA A 201 -12.19 8.89 3.54
C ALA A 201 -11.80 10.19 4.26
N ILE A 202 -11.16 11.11 3.55
CA ILE A 202 -10.80 12.45 4.06
C ILE A 202 -12.07 13.23 4.42
N ASP A 203 -13.06 13.27 3.54
CA ASP A 203 -14.33 13.99 3.79
C ASP A 203 -15.02 13.49 5.07
N LEU A 204 -15.07 12.16 5.24
CA LEU A 204 -15.61 11.55 6.45
C LEU A 204 -14.80 11.92 7.69
N PHE A 205 -13.48 11.89 7.60
CA PHE A 205 -12.58 12.24 8.69
C PHE A 205 -12.74 13.71 9.09
N ILE A 206 -12.77 14.63 8.11
CA ILE A 206 -13.01 16.07 8.34
C ILE A 206 -14.37 16.29 9.01
N LYS A 207 -15.43 15.62 8.54
CA LYS A 207 -16.76 15.69 9.18
C LYS A 207 -16.70 15.31 10.65
N ASN A 208 -16.01 14.21 10.97
CA ASN A 208 -15.84 13.73 12.34
C ASN A 208 -15.03 14.73 13.19
N LEU A 209 -13.90 15.23 12.67
CA LEU A 209 -13.10 16.27 13.36
C LEU A 209 -13.91 17.54 13.65
N LYS A 210 -14.69 18.03 12.68
CA LYS A 210 -15.58 19.19 12.89
C LYS A 210 -16.61 18.93 13.99
N SER A 211 -17.13 17.70 14.07
CA SER A 211 -18.05 17.29 15.14
C SER A 211 -17.36 17.27 16.50
N PHE A 212 -16.14 16.75 16.62
CA PHE A 212 -15.35 16.83 17.83
C PHE A 212 -15.07 18.28 18.25
N LYS A 213 -14.60 19.11 17.32
CA LYS A 213 -14.33 20.55 17.56
C LYS A 213 -15.56 21.27 18.10
N LYS A 214 -16.76 21.01 17.52
CA LYS A 214 -18.03 21.58 17.99
C LYS A 214 -18.32 21.19 19.46
N ASP A 215 -18.13 19.92 19.81
CA ASP A 215 -18.43 19.43 21.16
C ASP A 215 -17.41 19.93 22.19
N ILE A 216 -16.14 20.03 21.80
CA ILE A 216 -15.06 20.63 22.64
C ILE A 216 -15.42 22.09 22.95
N ASN A 217 -15.75 22.90 21.93
CA ASN A 217 -16.09 24.31 22.10
C ASN A 217 -17.34 24.52 22.98
N LYS A 218 -18.30 23.58 22.92
CA LYS A 218 -19.52 23.63 23.73
C LYS A 218 -19.38 22.97 25.10
N LYS A 219 -18.20 22.40 25.43
CA LYS A 219 -17.97 21.57 26.63
C LYS A 219 -19.03 20.47 26.79
N ASN A 220 -19.46 19.86 25.68
CA ASN A 220 -20.51 18.83 25.69
C ASN A 220 -19.95 17.47 26.17
N ASN A 221 -19.89 17.32 27.47
CA ASN A 221 -19.31 16.14 28.16
C ASN A 221 -19.95 14.81 27.68
N LYS A 222 -21.29 14.75 27.60
CA LYS A 222 -22.01 13.54 27.22
C LYS A 222 -21.67 13.10 25.79
N SER A 223 -21.60 14.06 24.84
CA SER A 223 -21.29 13.79 23.45
C SER A 223 -19.84 13.37 23.25
N ILE A 224 -18.89 14.04 23.92
CA ILE A 224 -17.46 13.69 23.85
C ILE A 224 -17.23 12.28 24.39
N LEU A 225 -17.74 11.96 25.60
CA LEU A 225 -17.59 10.61 26.17
C LEU A 225 -18.13 9.54 25.23
N LYS A 226 -19.34 9.74 24.66
CA LYS A 226 -19.92 8.79 23.69
C LYS A 226 -19.04 8.57 22.45
N LYS A 227 -18.24 9.56 22.02
CA LYS A 227 -17.34 9.44 20.88
C LYS A 227 -15.99 8.79 21.22
N LEU A 228 -15.57 8.86 22.48
CA LEU A 228 -14.30 8.27 22.95
C LEU A 228 -14.47 6.80 23.33
N ILE A 229 -15.66 6.39 23.77
CA ILE A 229 -16.00 5.00 24.09
C ILE A 229 -16.47 4.34 22.77
N GLN A 230 -15.61 3.54 22.15
CA GLN A 230 -15.92 2.77 20.93
C GLN A 230 -15.89 1.28 21.23
#